data_8a1c3ded434100c70338c801b16b4427
#
_entry.id   8a1c3ded434100c70338c801b16b4427
#
_cell.length_a   1.000
_cell.length_b   1.000
_cell.length_c   1.000
_cell.angle_alpha   90.00
_cell.angle_beta   90.00
_cell.angle_gamma   90.00
#
_symmetry.space_group_name_H-M   'P 1'
#
loop_
_entity.id
_entity.type
_entity.pdbx_description
1 polymer ?
#
loop_
_entity_poly.entity_id
_entity_poly.type
_entity_poly.pdbx_seq_one_letter_code
_entity_poly.pdbx_strand_id
1 'polypeptide(L)'
;MNSRREFEIAFVGLKPGIHQYDYKITDRFFEAYQQQDFTNCNADVKLFLEKNQGFMLLRFEVTGTIQVSCDRCGNPLPLDLWDEFRVIVKLVEDPEPMNEEEEDPDVYYISRTESHLHLADWIYEFINLSIPVQRMCKEDEIGGPNCNPEVLAMLKKMDASAGSAGTPLWKGLEKFRNPE
;
A
#
# COMPACT_ATOMS: atom_id res chain seq x y z
N MET A 1 -6.45 10.52 -22.23
CA MET A 1 -5.00 10.54 -22.55
C MET A 1 -4.42 11.84 -22.02
N ASN A 2 -3.97 11.93 -20.81
CA ASN A 2 -3.04 12.96 -20.27
C ASN A 2 -2.79 12.78 -18.77
N SER A 3 -3.27 11.69 -18.17
CA SER A 3 -3.22 11.46 -16.72
C SER A 3 -1.78 11.28 -16.16
N ARG A 4 -0.84 10.77 -16.94
CA ARG A 4 0.52 10.50 -16.44
C ARG A 4 1.40 11.75 -16.30
N ARG A 5 1.19 12.77 -17.12
CA ARG A 5 1.99 14.02 -17.03
C ARG A 5 1.75 14.82 -15.76
N GLU A 6 0.61 14.63 -15.11
CA GLU A 6 0.29 15.24 -13.82
C GLU A 6 1.23 14.76 -12.71
N PHE A 7 1.74 13.53 -12.85
CA PHE A 7 2.64 12.88 -11.90
C PHE A 7 4.13 12.90 -12.35
N GLU A 8 4.49 13.86 -13.18
CA GLU A 8 5.87 14.06 -13.63
C GLU A 8 6.42 15.36 -13.07
N ILE A 9 7.65 15.32 -12.52
CA ILE A 9 8.35 16.48 -12.02
C ILE A 9 9.61 16.71 -12.85
N ALA A 10 9.69 17.86 -13.53
CA ALA A 10 10.90 18.30 -14.21
C ALA A 10 11.95 18.78 -13.19
N PHE A 11 12.75 17.85 -12.68
CA PHE A 11 13.68 18.13 -11.59
C PHE A 11 14.95 18.88 -12.01
N VAL A 12 15.32 18.85 -13.28
CA VAL A 12 16.55 19.52 -13.78
C VAL A 12 16.52 21.01 -13.51
N GLY A 13 15.36 21.65 -13.70
CA GLY A 13 15.16 23.09 -13.49
C GLY A 13 15.00 23.52 -12.02
N LEU A 14 14.85 22.58 -11.09
CA LEU A 14 14.68 22.91 -9.69
C LEU A 14 15.99 23.40 -9.06
N LYS A 15 15.88 24.40 -8.19
CA LYS A 15 17.00 24.83 -7.35
C LYS A 15 17.27 23.82 -6.24
N PRO A 16 18.50 23.75 -5.69
CA PRO A 16 18.74 22.98 -4.47
C PRO A 16 17.81 23.42 -3.33
N GLY A 17 17.32 22.47 -2.56
CA GLY A 17 16.39 22.70 -1.44
C GLY A 17 15.12 21.88 -1.53
N ILE A 18 14.15 22.19 -0.68
CA ILE A 18 12.90 21.45 -0.52
C ILE A 18 11.81 22.08 -1.42
N HIS A 19 11.15 21.23 -2.19
CA HIS A 19 10.01 21.55 -3.04
C HIS A 19 8.84 20.69 -2.64
N GLN A 20 7.66 21.28 -2.47
CA GLN A 20 6.43 20.56 -2.11
C GLN A 20 5.51 20.46 -3.32
N TYR A 21 4.89 19.28 -3.45
CA TYR A 21 3.86 18.97 -4.43
C TYR A 21 2.70 18.27 -3.75
N ASP A 22 1.49 18.59 -4.16
CA ASP A 22 0.25 18.04 -3.60
C ASP A 22 -0.53 17.34 -4.72
N TYR A 23 -0.91 16.09 -4.50
CA TYR A 23 -1.66 15.27 -5.46
C TYR A 23 -2.95 14.79 -4.82
N LYS A 24 -4.05 14.90 -5.57
CA LYS A 24 -5.33 14.35 -5.17
C LYS A 24 -5.61 13.07 -5.96
N ILE A 25 -5.73 11.96 -5.25
CA ILE A 25 -5.87 10.64 -5.84
C ILE A 25 -7.30 10.13 -5.63
N THR A 26 -7.92 9.71 -6.72
CA THR A 26 -9.28 9.14 -6.73
C THR A 26 -9.27 7.82 -7.52
N ASP A 27 -10.38 7.09 -7.52
CA ASP A 27 -10.52 5.82 -8.26
C ASP A 27 -10.04 5.93 -9.72
N ARG A 28 -10.21 7.11 -10.35
CA ARG A 28 -9.76 7.36 -11.72
C ARG A 28 -8.26 7.19 -11.92
N PHE A 29 -7.45 7.43 -10.90
CA PHE A 29 -5.99 7.23 -10.97
C PHE A 29 -5.66 5.75 -11.23
N PHE A 30 -6.43 4.85 -10.60
CA PHE A 30 -6.21 3.41 -10.67
C PHE A 30 -6.71 2.75 -11.96
N GLU A 31 -7.49 3.45 -12.80
CA GLU A 31 -7.94 2.93 -14.11
C GLU A 31 -6.78 2.54 -15.05
N ALA A 32 -5.60 3.11 -14.85
CA ALA A 32 -4.40 2.80 -15.62
C ALA A 32 -3.63 1.56 -15.11
N TYR A 33 -4.04 1.03 -13.96
CA TYR A 33 -3.43 -0.12 -13.28
C TYR A 33 -4.37 -1.33 -13.33
N GLN A 34 -3.95 -2.41 -12.68
CA GLN A 34 -4.81 -3.60 -12.54
C GLN A 34 -6.02 -3.29 -11.65
N GLN A 35 -7.03 -4.17 -11.71
CA GLN A 35 -8.20 -4.04 -10.85
C GLN A 35 -7.80 -4.04 -9.38
N GLN A 36 -8.28 -3.05 -8.65
CA GLN A 36 -8.04 -2.91 -7.22
C GLN A 36 -9.11 -3.67 -6.41
N ASP A 37 -8.77 -4.06 -5.19
CA ASP A 37 -9.69 -4.68 -4.25
C ASP A 37 -10.30 -3.65 -3.26
N PHE A 38 -10.23 -2.37 -3.61
CA PHE A 38 -10.86 -1.25 -2.92
C PHE A 38 -11.59 -0.34 -3.90
N THR A 39 -12.42 0.53 -3.36
CA THR A 39 -13.21 1.54 -4.10
C THR A 39 -13.28 2.83 -3.29
N ASN A 40 -13.90 3.87 -3.89
CA ASN A 40 -14.11 5.16 -3.22
C ASN A 40 -12.83 5.77 -2.65
N CYS A 41 -11.73 5.64 -3.38
CA CYS A 41 -10.47 6.27 -3.01
C CYS A 41 -10.59 7.79 -3.05
N ASN A 42 -10.26 8.42 -1.93
CA ASN A 42 -10.12 9.87 -1.80
C ASN A 42 -8.89 10.14 -0.94
N ALA A 43 -7.73 10.07 -1.57
CA ALA A 43 -6.45 10.25 -0.90
C ALA A 43 -5.77 11.55 -1.34
N ASP A 44 -5.09 12.18 -0.40
CA ASP A 44 -4.20 13.30 -0.61
C ASP A 44 -2.76 12.83 -0.37
N VAL A 45 -1.91 12.99 -1.39
CA VAL A 45 -0.49 12.64 -1.30
C VAL A 45 0.32 13.93 -1.36
N LYS A 46 1.08 14.21 -0.29
CA LYS A 46 2.03 15.31 -0.25
C LYS A 46 3.43 14.77 -0.46
N LEU A 47 4.11 15.32 -1.44
CA LEU A 47 5.51 15.02 -1.71
C LEU A 47 6.39 16.19 -1.32
N PHE A 48 7.38 15.94 -0.48
CA PHE A 48 8.50 16.83 -0.22
C PHE A 48 9.73 16.29 -0.94
N LEU A 49 10.13 16.96 -2.00
CA LEU A 49 11.32 16.64 -2.77
C LEU A 49 12.45 17.56 -2.32
N GLU A 50 13.46 17.00 -1.68
CA GLU A 50 14.69 17.71 -1.34
C GLU A 50 15.75 17.41 -2.40
N LYS A 51 16.09 18.43 -3.19
CA LYS A 51 17.11 18.34 -4.24
C LYS A 51 18.49 18.63 -3.68
N ASN A 52 19.35 17.62 -3.71
CA ASN A 52 20.75 17.70 -3.34
C ASN A 52 21.68 17.51 -4.56
N GLN A 53 22.98 17.69 -4.36
CA GLN A 53 23.96 17.47 -5.42
C GLN A 53 24.19 15.96 -5.64
N GLY A 54 23.65 15.43 -6.73
CA GLY A 54 23.82 14.03 -7.11
C GLY A 54 22.73 13.07 -6.63
N PHE A 55 21.82 13.49 -5.77
CA PHE A 55 20.67 12.70 -5.33
C PHE A 55 19.49 13.60 -4.96
N MET A 56 18.32 13.00 -4.87
CA MET A 56 17.10 13.62 -4.35
C MET A 56 16.52 12.76 -3.25
N LEU A 57 16.04 13.38 -2.18
CA LEU A 57 15.28 12.72 -1.14
C LEU A 57 13.80 13.06 -1.32
N LEU A 58 12.98 12.05 -1.51
CA LEU A 58 11.54 12.17 -1.66
C LEU A 58 10.86 11.64 -0.41
N ARG A 59 10.00 12.44 0.22
CA ARG A 59 9.16 12.04 1.33
C ARG A 59 7.70 12.22 0.94
N PHE A 60 6.98 11.12 0.93
CA PHE A 60 5.55 11.06 0.61
C PHE A 60 4.76 10.93 1.90
N GLU A 61 3.80 11.80 2.12
CA GLU A 61 2.79 11.69 3.17
C GLU A 61 1.46 11.34 2.49
N VAL A 62 0.95 10.14 2.78
CA VAL A 62 -0.32 9.63 2.26
C VAL A 62 -1.38 9.78 3.33
N THR A 63 -2.47 10.47 3.03
CA THR A 63 -3.62 10.62 3.92
C THR A 63 -4.91 10.49 3.13
N GLY A 64 -6.00 10.10 3.77
CA GLY A 64 -7.30 10.03 3.12
C GLY A 64 -8.14 8.85 3.53
N THR A 65 -9.05 8.43 2.66
CA THR A 65 -9.98 7.33 2.92
C THR A 65 -10.15 6.44 1.70
N ILE A 66 -10.38 5.16 1.96
CA ILE A 66 -10.77 4.17 0.95
C ILE A 66 -11.89 3.28 1.50
N GLN A 67 -12.52 2.52 0.64
CA GLN A 67 -13.51 1.51 1.02
C GLN A 67 -13.05 0.14 0.56
N VAL A 68 -12.89 -0.78 1.50
CA VAL A 68 -12.54 -2.19 1.26
C VAL A 68 -13.68 -3.12 1.69
N SER A 69 -13.57 -4.40 1.40
CA SER A 69 -14.45 -5.42 1.98
C SER A 69 -13.84 -5.94 3.29
N CYS A 70 -14.66 -6.05 4.32
CA CYS A 70 -14.24 -6.65 5.60
C CYS A 70 -13.93 -8.13 5.41
N ASP A 71 -12.73 -8.58 5.77
CA ASP A 71 -12.28 -9.97 5.62
C ASP A 71 -13.09 -10.97 6.47
N ARG A 72 -13.80 -10.48 7.50
CA ARG A 72 -14.63 -11.32 8.38
C ARG A 72 -16.08 -11.45 7.90
N CYS A 73 -16.71 -10.36 7.52
CA CYS A 73 -18.16 -10.34 7.26
C CYS A 73 -18.55 -9.96 5.83
N GLY A 74 -17.59 -9.57 5.00
CA GLY A 74 -17.79 -9.19 3.60
C GLY A 74 -18.45 -7.83 3.36
N ASN A 75 -18.87 -7.12 4.43
CA ASN A 75 -19.48 -5.81 4.27
C ASN A 75 -18.45 -4.75 3.92
N PRO A 76 -18.88 -3.67 3.23
CA PRO A 76 -18.03 -2.51 2.98
C PRO A 76 -17.48 -1.93 4.29
N LEU A 77 -16.17 -1.71 4.33
CA LEU A 77 -15.43 -1.19 5.46
C LEU A 77 -14.67 0.07 5.01
N PRO A 78 -15.03 1.25 5.52
CA PRO A 78 -14.22 2.45 5.30
C PRO A 78 -12.94 2.35 6.12
N LEU A 79 -11.81 2.69 5.50
CA LEU A 79 -10.51 2.77 6.14
C LEU A 79 -9.92 4.15 5.94
N ASP A 80 -9.32 4.67 7.01
CA ASP A 80 -8.50 5.87 6.95
C ASP A 80 -7.08 5.45 6.54
N LEU A 81 -6.52 6.18 5.57
CA LEU A 81 -5.12 6.07 5.16
C LEU A 81 -4.30 7.11 5.91
N TRP A 82 -3.21 6.68 6.49
CA TRP A 82 -2.21 7.57 7.07
C TRP A 82 -0.86 6.85 7.10
N ASP A 83 0.07 7.29 6.25
CA ASP A 83 1.40 6.69 6.19
C ASP A 83 2.44 7.68 5.65
N GLU A 84 3.72 7.39 5.87
CA GLU A 84 4.85 8.15 5.36
C GLU A 84 5.87 7.21 4.70
N PHE A 85 6.25 7.52 3.46
CA PHE A 85 7.23 6.75 2.70
C PHE A 85 8.38 7.65 2.27
N ARG A 86 9.57 7.05 2.14
CA ARG A 86 10.77 7.77 1.70
C ARG A 86 11.43 7.03 0.55
N VAL A 87 11.91 7.80 -0.41
CA VAL A 87 12.68 7.27 -1.54
C VAL A 87 13.90 8.14 -1.75
N ILE A 88 15.06 7.53 -1.89
CA ILE A 88 16.31 8.19 -2.24
C ILE A 88 16.58 7.92 -3.71
N VAL A 89 16.53 8.95 -4.53
CA VAL A 89 16.81 8.85 -5.97
C VAL A 89 18.23 9.31 -6.23
N LYS A 90 19.09 8.40 -6.69
CA LYS A 90 20.49 8.67 -7.04
C LYS A 90 20.66 8.79 -8.57
N LEU A 91 21.46 9.76 -8.99
CA LEU A 91 21.74 10.02 -10.40
C LEU A 91 23.05 9.34 -10.82
N VAL A 92 22.97 8.37 -11.72
CA VAL A 92 24.10 7.56 -12.20
C VAL A 92 24.13 7.54 -13.73
N GLU A 93 25.20 7.02 -14.32
CA GLU A 93 25.31 6.89 -15.78
C GLU A 93 24.51 5.68 -16.28
N ASP A 94 24.58 4.55 -15.58
CA ASP A 94 23.91 3.31 -15.91
C ASP A 94 23.08 2.84 -14.70
N PRO A 95 21.77 3.13 -14.67
CA PRO A 95 20.91 2.83 -13.53
C PRO A 95 20.43 1.37 -13.48
N GLU A 96 20.31 0.67 -14.61
CA GLU A 96 19.72 -0.68 -14.65
C GLU A 96 20.46 -1.70 -13.78
N PRO A 97 21.80 -1.88 -13.93
CA PRO A 97 22.51 -2.80 -13.06
C PRO A 97 22.48 -2.39 -11.59
N MET A 98 22.49 -1.08 -11.32
CA MET A 98 22.46 -0.57 -9.95
C MET A 98 21.11 -0.86 -9.25
N ASN A 99 20.00 -0.76 -9.98
CA ASN A 99 18.67 -1.10 -9.44
C ASN A 99 18.48 -2.61 -9.28
N GLU A 100 19.11 -3.43 -10.12
CA GLU A 100 19.05 -4.90 -9.99
C GLU A 100 19.84 -5.43 -8.79
N GLU A 101 20.95 -4.78 -8.44
CA GLU A 101 21.84 -5.16 -7.33
C GLU A 101 21.48 -4.48 -6.00
N GLU A 102 20.60 -3.48 -6.00
CA GLU A 102 20.24 -2.72 -4.79
C GLU A 102 19.35 -3.57 -3.87
N GLU A 103 19.77 -3.71 -2.62
CA GLU A 103 19.02 -4.46 -1.59
C GLU A 103 18.06 -3.57 -0.78
N ASP A 104 18.28 -2.25 -0.80
CA ASP A 104 17.44 -1.29 -0.07
C ASP A 104 16.27 -0.84 -0.96
N PRO A 105 15.02 -1.20 -0.63
CA PRO A 105 13.84 -0.87 -1.43
C PRO A 105 13.56 0.63 -1.48
N ASP A 106 14.14 1.42 -0.57
CA ASP A 106 13.97 2.87 -0.52
C ASP A 106 14.96 3.62 -1.41
N VAL A 107 15.92 2.91 -2.05
CA VAL A 107 16.93 3.49 -2.93
C VAL A 107 16.63 3.16 -4.39
N TYR A 108 16.59 4.19 -5.22
CA TYR A 108 16.31 4.08 -6.64
C TYR A 108 17.32 4.87 -7.48
N TYR A 109 17.81 4.27 -8.55
CA TYR A 109 18.76 4.88 -9.46
C TYR A 109 18.10 5.31 -10.76
N ILE A 110 18.39 6.52 -11.22
CA ILE A 110 17.96 7.03 -12.53
C ILE A 110 19.17 7.55 -13.31
N SER A 111 19.03 7.62 -14.63
CA SER A 111 20.09 8.14 -15.47
C SER A 111 20.28 9.66 -15.25
N ARG A 112 21.54 10.11 -15.30
CA ARG A 112 21.87 11.54 -15.30
C ARG A 112 21.30 12.28 -16.49
N THR A 113 20.91 11.57 -17.55
CA THR A 113 20.29 12.15 -18.76
C THR A 113 18.79 12.35 -18.60
N GLU A 114 18.18 11.75 -17.55
CA GLU A 114 16.78 11.96 -17.23
C GLU A 114 16.53 13.41 -16.80
N SER A 115 15.38 13.91 -17.21
CA SER A 115 14.98 15.28 -16.88
C SER A 115 13.74 15.35 -16.00
N HIS A 116 13.00 14.24 -15.91
CA HIS A 116 11.73 14.13 -15.20
C HIS A 116 11.72 12.92 -14.26
N LEU A 117 11.13 13.09 -13.07
CA LEU A 117 10.74 12.01 -12.19
C LEU A 117 9.31 11.59 -12.50
N HIS A 118 9.09 10.29 -12.60
CA HIS A 118 7.78 9.69 -12.79
C HIS A 118 7.29 9.14 -11.44
N LEU A 119 6.29 9.77 -10.87
CA LEU A 119 5.83 9.50 -9.50
C LEU A 119 4.65 8.53 -9.43
N ALA A 120 3.97 8.29 -10.57
CA ALA A 120 2.70 7.56 -10.59
C ALA A 120 2.81 6.15 -9.97
N ASP A 121 3.90 5.43 -10.28
CA ASP A 121 4.08 4.07 -9.80
C ASP A 121 4.36 4.03 -8.29
N TRP A 122 5.16 4.97 -7.77
CA TRP A 122 5.37 5.12 -6.31
C TRP A 122 4.08 5.50 -5.57
N ILE A 123 3.30 6.45 -6.12
CA ILE A 123 2.00 6.84 -5.53
C ILE A 123 1.05 5.63 -5.50
N TYR A 124 1.00 4.86 -6.58
CA TYR A 124 0.22 3.63 -6.64
C TYR A 124 0.65 2.63 -5.56
N GLU A 125 1.94 2.37 -5.45
CA GLU A 125 2.51 1.45 -4.47
C GLU A 125 2.23 1.91 -3.04
N PHE A 126 2.50 3.17 -2.71
CA PHE A 126 2.36 3.70 -1.36
C PHE A 126 0.91 3.72 -0.89
N ILE A 127 -0.06 4.02 -1.76
CA ILE A 127 -1.48 3.90 -1.40
C ILE A 127 -1.82 2.44 -1.09
N ASN A 128 -1.36 1.49 -1.90
CA ASN A 128 -1.60 0.07 -1.64
C ASN A 128 -0.91 -0.41 -0.35
N LEU A 129 0.31 0.03 -0.06
CA LEU A 129 1.03 -0.30 1.17
C LEU A 129 0.40 0.32 2.42
N SER A 130 -0.28 1.46 2.29
CA SER A 130 -1.02 2.09 3.40
C SER A 130 -2.28 1.32 3.79
N ILE A 131 -2.71 0.33 2.99
CA ILE A 131 -3.86 -0.51 3.31
C ILE A 131 -3.40 -1.64 4.25
N PRO A 132 -4.00 -1.78 5.44
CA PRO A 132 -3.60 -2.84 6.37
C PRO A 132 -3.90 -4.24 5.79
N VAL A 133 -3.00 -5.18 6.07
CA VAL A 133 -3.13 -6.58 5.61
C VAL A 133 -4.41 -7.25 6.15
N GLN A 134 -4.83 -6.87 7.38
CA GLN A 134 -6.08 -7.35 7.97
C GLN A 134 -7.13 -6.23 7.93
N ARG A 135 -8.14 -6.43 7.13
CA ARG A 135 -9.24 -5.49 6.92
C ARG A 135 -10.49 -5.98 7.63
N MET A 136 -10.56 -5.78 8.93
CA MET A 136 -11.66 -6.27 9.76
C MET A 136 -12.35 -5.15 10.53
N CYS A 137 -13.66 -5.24 10.68
CA CYS A 137 -14.40 -4.40 11.62
C CYS A 137 -13.75 -4.49 13.00
N LYS A 138 -13.68 -3.38 13.73
CA LYS A 138 -13.14 -3.33 15.10
C LYS A 138 -13.87 -4.31 16.00
N GLU A 139 -13.22 -4.76 17.08
CA GLU A 139 -13.81 -5.75 17.99
C GLU A 139 -15.08 -5.26 18.69
N ASP A 140 -15.14 -4.00 19.04
CA ASP A 140 -16.30 -3.31 19.60
C ASP A 140 -17.48 -3.18 18.61
N GLU A 141 -17.18 -3.34 17.30
CA GLU A 141 -18.17 -3.32 16.23
C GLU A 141 -18.65 -4.71 15.81
N ILE A 142 -18.10 -5.80 16.39
CA ILE A 142 -18.51 -7.18 16.07
C ILE A 142 -19.96 -7.41 16.50
N GLY A 143 -20.81 -7.69 15.50
CA GLY A 143 -22.25 -7.80 15.71
C GLY A 143 -22.97 -6.43 15.76
N GLY A 144 -22.26 -5.33 15.54
CA GLY A 144 -22.83 -4.01 15.36
C GLY A 144 -23.54 -3.84 14.01
N PRO A 145 -24.09 -2.64 13.73
CA PRO A 145 -24.94 -2.38 12.55
C PRO A 145 -24.20 -2.58 11.23
N ASN A 146 -22.88 -2.54 11.24
CA ASN A 146 -22.05 -2.67 10.05
C ASN A 146 -21.60 -4.10 9.76
N CYS A 147 -21.80 -5.03 10.69
CA CYS A 147 -21.47 -6.44 10.50
C CYS A 147 -22.61 -7.21 9.83
N ASN A 148 -22.26 -8.17 8.94
CA ASN A 148 -23.24 -9.07 8.36
C ASN A 148 -23.63 -10.17 9.37
N PRO A 149 -24.89 -10.14 9.92
CA PRO A 149 -25.31 -11.08 10.94
C PRO A 149 -25.39 -12.54 10.47
N GLU A 150 -25.67 -12.77 9.19
CA GLU A 150 -25.77 -14.12 8.60
C GLU A 150 -24.39 -14.78 8.56
N VAL A 151 -23.38 -14.03 8.10
CA VAL A 151 -21.99 -14.52 8.07
C VAL A 151 -21.47 -14.79 9.47
N LEU A 152 -21.73 -13.89 10.42
CA LEU A 152 -21.34 -14.10 11.83
C LEU A 152 -22.01 -15.32 12.45
N ALA A 153 -23.29 -15.58 12.13
CA ALA A 153 -23.99 -16.78 12.60
C ALA A 153 -23.39 -18.06 11.99
N MET A 154 -22.98 -18.01 10.71
CA MET A 154 -22.30 -19.11 10.04
C MET A 154 -20.94 -19.41 10.67
N LEU A 155 -20.12 -18.39 10.90
CA LEU A 155 -18.82 -18.54 11.55
C LEU A 155 -18.96 -19.16 12.95
N LYS A 156 -19.90 -18.69 13.77
CA LYS A 156 -20.18 -19.28 15.08
C LYS A 156 -20.57 -20.76 15.01
N LYS A 157 -21.35 -21.17 14.00
CA LYS A 157 -21.71 -22.59 13.78
C LYS A 157 -20.47 -23.40 13.38
N MET A 158 -19.59 -22.87 12.55
CA MET A 158 -18.36 -23.55 12.15
C MET A 158 -17.42 -23.73 13.33
N ASP A 159 -17.25 -22.73 14.19
CA ASP A 159 -16.43 -22.81 15.40
C ASP A 159 -16.99 -23.87 16.39
N ALA A 160 -18.30 -23.88 16.59
CA ALA A 160 -18.96 -24.89 17.44
C ALA A 160 -18.79 -26.32 16.90
N SER A 161 -18.80 -26.49 15.57
CA SER A 161 -18.58 -27.81 14.95
C SER A 161 -17.10 -28.23 14.96
N ALA A 162 -16.16 -27.30 14.88
CA ALA A 162 -14.73 -27.56 14.97
C ALA A 162 -14.29 -27.98 16.39
N GLY A 163 -14.92 -27.41 17.43
CA GLY A 163 -14.66 -27.77 18.83
C GLY A 163 -15.18 -29.18 19.24
N SER A 164 -16.12 -29.78 18.49
CA SER A 164 -16.69 -31.10 18.78
C SER A 164 -16.04 -32.24 17.99
N ALA A 165 -15.32 -31.96 16.94
CA ALA A 165 -14.59 -32.97 16.17
C ALA A 165 -13.09 -32.79 16.40
N GLY A 166 -12.56 -33.52 17.39
CA GLY A 166 -11.11 -33.77 17.43
C GLY A 166 -10.72 -34.45 16.13
N THR A 167 -10.36 -33.65 15.15
CA THR A 167 -10.16 -34.10 13.76
C THR A 167 -8.96 -35.02 13.66
N PRO A 168 -9.14 -36.23 13.10
CA PRO A 168 -8.04 -37.20 12.91
C PRO A 168 -6.92 -36.71 11.99
N LEU A 169 -7.10 -35.57 11.35
CA LEU A 169 -6.12 -34.95 10.43
C LEU A 169 -4.76 -34.65 11.08
N TRP A 170 -4.72 -34.42 12.39
CA TRP A 170 -3.51 -34.05 13.12
C TRP A 170 -2.82 -35.18 13.86
N LYS A 171 -3.36 -36.40 13.84
CA LYS A 171 -2.75 -37.57 14.50
C LYS A 171 -1.32 -37.87 14.06
N GLY A 172 -0.93 -37.44 12.84
CA GLY A 172 0.43 -37.59 12.35
C GLY A 172 1.43 -36.59 12.94
N LEU A 173 0.95 -35.46 13.49
CA LEU A 173 1.82 -34.40 14.04
C LEU A 173 2.05 -34.53 15.55
N GLU A 174 1.38 -35.47 16.24
CA GLU A 174 1.63 -35.76 17.66
C GLU A 174 3.08 -36.17 17.92
N LYS A 175 3.75 -36.76 16.90
CA LYS A 175 5.17 -37.16 16.96
C LYS A 175 6.13 -35.96 17.10
N PHE A 176 5.71 -34.74 16.73
CA PHE A 176 6.53 -33.54 16.81
C PHE A 176 6.27 -32.71 18.09
N ARG A 177 5.32 -33.14 18.92
CA ARG A 177 4.94 -32.44 20.15
C ARG A 177 5.88 -32.71 21.33
N ASN A 178 6.63 -33.81 21.29
CA ASN A 178 7.64 -34.18 22.28
C ASN A 178 8.92 -34.58 21.51
N PRO A 179 9.85 -33.66 21.22
CA PRO A 179 11.22 -34.07 20.88
C PRO A 179 11.90 -34.53 22.18
N GLU A 180 12.32 -35.81 22.23
CA GLU A 180 13.28 -36.29 23.22
C GLU A 180 14.64 -35.59 23.08
#